data_e4f7ea543fcde033b90a95a272bd1ed6
#
_entry.id   e4f7ea543fcde033b90a95a272bd1ed6
#
_cell.length_a   1.000
_cell.length_b   1.000
_cell.length_c   1.000
_cell.angle_alpha   90.00
_cell.angle_beta   90.00
_cell.angle_gamma   90.00
#
_symmetry.space_group_name_H-M   'P 1'
#
loop_
_entity.id
_entity.type
_entity.pdbx_description
1 polymer ?
#
loop_
_entity_poly.entity_id
_entity_poly.type
_entity_poly.pdbx_seq_one_letter_code
_entity_poly.pdbx_strand_id
1 'polypeptide(L)'
;MDGIHLLGEWYGCTGDMPEMTHADTLRALCVRLAAESGMTIVGERFHQFTPAGVTGTVLLAESHLAIHTWPEHGFVTVDVYVCNYTTDNSAKAERLFRSMEKALQPQHVRFQAIHRGGRDA
;
A
#
# COMPACT_ATOMS: atom_id res chain seq x y z
N MET A 1 13.78 10.14 15.83
CA MET A 1 12.77 9.32 15.14
C MET A 1 13.09 9.31 13.66
N ASP A 2 13.06 8.15 13.01
CA ASP A 2 13.21 8.07 11.57
C ASP A 2 12.16 7.13 10.98
N GLY A 3 11.98 7.23 9.69
CA GLY A 3 11.02 6.41 8.98
C GLY A 3 11.42 6.24 7.53
N ILE A 4 10.72 5.34 6.86
CA ILE A 4 10.90 5.13 5.43
C ILE A 4 9.54 5.17 4.74
N HIS A 5 9.52 5.80 3.57
CA HIS A 5 8.33 5.93 2.75
C HIS A 5 8.61 5.25 1.42
N LEU A 6 7.93 4.13 1.19
CA LEU A 6 8.03 3.38 -0.05
C LEU A 6 6.89 3.85 -0.96
N LEU A 7 7.25 4.27 -2.17
CA LEU A 7 6.29 4.77 -3.15
C LEU A 7 6.37 3.92 -4.40
N GLY A 8 5.21 3.52 -4.89
CA GLY A 8 5.11 2.74 -6.10
C GLY A 8 4.13 3.32 -7.08
N GLU A 9 4.50 3.27 -8.35
CA GLU A 9 3.61 3.51 -9.48
C GLU A 9 3.65 2.23 -10.30
N TRP A 10 2.51 1.54 -10.38
CA TRP A 10 2.43 0.22 -10.99
C TRP A 10 1.60 0.32 -12.26
N TYR A 11 2.19 -0.13 -13.38
CA TYR A 11 1.60 -0.04 -14.72
C TYR A 11 1.31 -1.44 -15.25
N GLY A 12 0.26 -1.56 -16.05
CA GLY A 12 -0.07 -2.82 -16.69
C GLY A 12 -0.64 -3.86 -15.74
N CYS A 13 -1.31 -3.41 -14.67
CA CYS A 13 -2.12 -4.30 -13.84
C CYS A 13 -3.38 -4.67 -14.62
N THR A 14 -3.85 -5.91 -14.46
CA THR A 14 -5.06 -6.37 -15.15
C THR A 14 -6.29 -5.63 -14.60
N GLY A 15 -6.89 -4.76 -15.43
CA GLY A 15 -7.90 -3.82 -14.98
C GLY A 15 -9.22 -4.45 -14.53
N ASP A 16 -9.57 -5.66 -15.00
CA ASP A 16 -10.80 -6.34 -14.60
C ASP A 16 -10.62 -7.25 -13.39
N MET A 17 -9.44 -7.31 -12.82
CA MET A 17 -9.15 -8.05 -11.60
C MET A 17 -9.99 -7.46 -10.44
N PRO A 18 -10.66 -8.31 -9.63
CA PRO A 18 -11.52 -7.76 -8.55
C PRO A 18 -10.78 -6.85 -7.58
N GLU A 19 -9.49 -7.09 -7.32
CA GLU A 19 -8.67 -6.23 -6.47
C GLU A 19 -8.52 -4.82 -7.03
N MET A 20 -8.65 -4.67 -8.36
CA MET A 20 -8.56 -3.37 -9.00
C MET A 20 -9.90 -2.61 -9.01
N THR A 21 -11.02 -3.33 -8.99
CA THR A 21 -12.33 -2.76 -9.30
C THR A 21 -13.26 -2.66 -8.10
N HIS A 22 -13.07 -3.48 -7.06
CA HIS A 22 -14.00 -3.59 -5.94
C HIS A 22 -13.33 -3.23 -4.63
N ALA A 23 -13.89 -2.24 -3.94
CA ALA A 23 -13.34 -1.75 -2.67
C ALA A 23 -13.25 -2.84 -1.61
N ASP A 24 -14.29 -3.70 -1.50
CA ASP A 24 -14.28 -4.75 -0.49
C ASP A 24 -13.17 -5.77 -0.73
N THR A 25 -12.93 -6.13 -1.99
CA THR A 25 -11.90 -7.09 -2.35
C THR A 25 -10.50 -6.51 -2.09
N LEU A 26 -10.29 -5.26 -2.49
CA LEU A 26 -9.00 -4.61 -2.27
C LEU A 26 -8.75 -4.40 -0.77
N ARG A 27 -9.77 -4.00 -0.02
CA ARG A 27 -9.68 -3.85 1.43
C ARG A 27 -9.24 -5.16 2.08
N ALA A 28 -9.91 -6.25 1.75
CA ALA A 28 -9.58 -7.55 2.32
C ALA A 28 -8.13 -7.95 2.02
N LEU A 29 -7.66 -7.70 0.81
CA LEU A 29 -6.27 -7.97 0.43
C LEU A 29 -5.31 -7.13 1.27
N CYS A 30 -5.53 -5.82 1.34
CA CYS A 30 -4.62 -4.91 2.04
C CYS A 30 -4.54 -5.22 3.52
N VAL A 31 -5.70 -5.47 4.16
CA VAL A 31 -5.75 -5.81 5.58
C VAL A 31 -5.00 -7.11 5.85
N ARG A 32 -5.25 -8.13 5.03
CA ARG A 32 -4.60 -9.44 5.20
C ARG A 32 -3.09 -9.33 5.05
N LEU A 33 -2.63 -8.65 3.99
CA LEU A 33 -1.19 -8.54 3.74
C LEU A 33 -0.49 -7.69 4.80
N ALA A 34 -1.14 -6.64 5.29
CA ALA A 34 -0.58 -5.83 6.38
C ALA A 34 -0.42 -6.67 7.65
N ALA A 35 -1.43 -7.46 7.99
CA ALA A 35 -1.36 -8.34 9.16
C ALA A 35 -0.29 -9.40 9.00
N GLU A 36 -0.21 -10.04 7.83
CA GLU A 36 0.79 -11.06 7.54
C GLU A 36 2.22 -10.50 7.54
N SER A 37 2.36 -9.21 7.27
CA SER A 37 3.66 -8.54 7.32
C SER A 37 4.10 -8.16 8.73
N GLY A 38 3.26 -8.41 9.71
CA GLY A 38 3.56 -8.12 11.11
C GLY A 38 3.20 -6.71 11.54
N MET A 39 2.39 -6.00 10.74
CA MET A 39 1.96 -4.64 11.08
C MET A 39 0.74 -4.66 12.01
N THR A 40 0.66 -3.67 12.88
CA THR A 40 -0.50 -3.49 13.77
C THR A 40 -1.50 -2.55 13.11
N ILE A 41 -2.68 -3.06 12.78
CA ILE A 41 -3.74 -2.30 12.12
C ILE A 41 -4.60 -1.61 13.18
N VAL A 42 -4.80 -0.30 13.04
CA VAL A 42 -5.62 0.47 13.97
C VAL A 42 -6.86 1.06 13.31
N GLY A 43 -7.01 0.94 12.01
CA GLY A 43 -8.19 1.38 11.27
C GLY A 43 -8.01 1.22 9.78
N GLU A 44 -9.10 1.42 9.04
CA GLU A 44 -9.02 1.39 7.58
C GLU A 44 -10.24 2.08 6.99
N ARG A 45 -10.10 2.56 5.74
CA ARG A 45 -11.21 3.13 4.98
C ARG A 45 -10.94 2.93 3.50
N PHE A 46 -11.93 2.38 2.78
CA PHE A 46 -11.86 2.18 1.34
C PHE A 46 -13.10 2.75 0.69
N HIS A 47 -12.90 3.52 -0.37
CA HIS A 47 -13.97 4.19 -1.09
C HIS A 47 -14.09 3.60 -2.49
N GLN A 48 -15.32 3.23 -2.86
CA GLN A 48 -15.63 2.68 -4.18
C GLN A 48 -16.05 3.80 -5.11
N PHE A 49 -15.38 3.90 -6.26
CA PHE A 49 -15.80 4.82 -7.32
C PHE A 49 -16.70 4.09 -8.32
N THR A 50 -17.54 4.82 -9.00
CA THR A 50 -18.42 4.32 -10.05
C THR A 50 -17.88 4.77 -11.40
N PRO A 51 -17.72 3.87 -12.40
CA PRO A 51 -18.16 2.47 -12.40
C PRO A 51 -17.18 1.52 -11.72
N ALA A 52 -15.95 1.93 -11.50
CA ALA A 52 -14.90 1.10 -10.91
C ALA A 52 -13.78 1.99 -10.38
N GLY A 53 -12.83 1.38 -9.69
CA GLY A 53 -11.73 2.11 -9.10
C GLY A 53 -11.93 2.27 -7.60
N VAL A 54 -10.81 2.35 -6.87
CA VAL A 54 -10.84 2.34 -5.42
C VAL A 54 -9.76 3.30 -4.90
N THR A 55 -10.09 4.02 -3.86
CA THR A 55 -9.13 4.74 -3.02
C THR A 55 -9.22 4.16 -1.63
N GLY A 56 -8.08 3.78 -1.05
CA GLY A 56 -8.10 3.19 0.27
C GLY A 56 -6.88 3.50 1.09
N THR A 57 -7.05 3.38 2.40
CA THR A 57 -5.96 3.51 3.34
C THR A 57 -6.16 2.54 4.49
N VAL A 58 -5.04 1.96 4.95
CA VAL A 58 -4.98 1.15 6.16
C VAL A 58 -4.12 1.94 7.13
N LEU A 59 -4.70 2.30 8.27
CA LEU A 59 -3.98 2.99 9.32
C LEU A 59 -3.26 1.96 10.17
N LEU A 60 -1.97 2.13 10.29
CA LEU A 60 -1.11 1.26 11.07
C LEU A 60 -0.62 2.04 12.26
N ALA A 61 -0.19 1.34 13.33
CA ALA A 61 0.38 2.04 14.46
C ALA A 61 1.61 2.82 13.99
N GLU A 62 1.54 4.15 14.05
CA GLU A 62 2.58 5.11 13.63
C GLU A 62 2.91 5.04 12.13
N SER A 63 2.01 4.50 11.29
CA SER A 63 2.32 4.21 9.89
C SER A 63 1.03 4.18 9.08
N HIS A 64 1.17 3.99 7.77
CA HIS A 64 -0.02 3.80 6.92
C HIS A 64 0.35 3.13 5.60
N LEU A 65 -0.67 2.51 5.00
CA LEU A 65 -0.68 2.08 3.61
C LEU A 65 -1.77 2.88 2.91
N ALA A 66 -1.45 3.48 1.78
CA ALA A 66 -2.43 4.16 0.94
C ALA A 66 -2.35 3.61 -0.48
N ILE A 67 -3.49 3.43 -1.12
CA ILE A 67 -3.56 2.84 -2.44
C ILE A 67 -4.68 3.47 -3.25
N HIS A 68 -4.42 3.67 -4.55
CA HIS A 68 -5.40 4.16 -5.50
C HIS A 68 -5.33 3.30 -6.75
N THR A 69 -6.49 2.84 -7.26
CA THR A 69 -6.55 2.06 -8.48
C THR A 69 -7.30 2.81 -9.56
N TRP A 70 -6.80 2.71 -10.78
CA TRP A 70 -7.44 3.21 -12.01
C TRP A 70 -7.54 2.02 -12.98
N PRO A 71 -8.61 1.20 -12.85
CA PRO A 71 -8.73 -0.02 -13.66
C PRO A 71 -8.69 0.25 -15.16
N GLU A 72 -9.28 1.36 -15.60
CA GLU A 72 -9.32 1.73 -17.03
C GLU A 72 -7.94 1.96 -17.62
N HIS A 73 -6.95 2.26 -16.79
CA HIS A 73 -5.56 2.47 -17.23
C HIS A 73 -4.62 1.36 -16.77
N GLY A 74 -5.13 0.36 -16.04
CA GLY A 74 -4.28 -0.65 -15.44
C GLY A 74 -3.25 -0.07 -14.48
N PHE A 75 -3.57 1.04 -13.84
CA PHE A 75 -2.62 1.85 -13.08
C PHE A 75 -2.96 1.85 -11.60
N VAL A 76 -1.93 1.77 -10.77
CA VAL A 76 -2.05 1.79 -9.31
C VAL A 76 -0.95 2.68 -8.75
N THR A 77 -1.31 3.53 -7.78
CA THR A 77 -0.31 4.16 -6.92
C THR A 77 -0.43 3.56 -5.54
N VAL A 78 0.71 3.32 -4.89
CA VAL A 78 0.73 2.74 -3.56
C VAL A 78 1.82 3.40 -2.73
N ASP A 79 1.48 3.70 -1.49
CA ASP A 79 2.41 4.27 -0.52
C ASP A 79 2.40 3.41 0.73
N VAL A 80 3.60 3.04 1.21
CA VAL A 80 3.75 2.43 2.53
C VAL A 80 4.73 3.28 3.30
N TYR A 81 4.24 3.95 4.34
CA TYR A 81 5.08 4.74 5.24
C TYR A 81 5.15 4.06 6.59
N VAL A 82 6.34 3.85 7.11
CA VAL A 82 6.53 3.33 8.45
C VAL A 82 7.48 4.22 9.24
N CYS A 83 7.20 4.29 10.54
CA CYS A 83 8.02 4.98 11.49
C CYS A 83 8.76 3.96 12.34
N ASN A 84 10.05 4.19 12.56
CA ASN A 84 10.90 3.28 13.33
C ASN A 84 11.10 3.82 14.77
N TYR A 85 10.03 4.33 15.36
CA TYR A 85 10.09 4.99 16.66
C TYR A 85 10.45 4.00 17.77
N THR A 86 9.71 2.90 17.88
CA THR A 86 9.92 1.91 18.95
C THR A 86 10.70 0.70 18.44
N THR A 87 10.54 0.32 17.19
CA THR A 87 11.25 -0.79 16.56
C THR A 87 11.55 -0.42 15.11
N ASP A 88 12.47 -1.17 14.50
CA ASP A 88 12.74 -1.01 13.08
C ASP A 88 11.68 -1.78 12.28
N ASN A 89 10.81 -1.03 11.61
CA ASN A 89 9.72 -1.58 10.81
C ASN A 89 10.02 -1.62 9.32
N SER A 90 11.24 -1.29 8.92
CA SER A 90 11.59 -1.19 7.50
C SER A 90 11.40 -2.50 6.75
N ALA A 91 11.81 -3.63 7.35
CA ALA A 91 11.65 -4.94 6.72
C ALA A 91 10.18 -5.32 6.58
N LYS A 92 9.33 -4.95 7.56
CA LYS A 92 7.90 -5.20 7.48
C LYS A 92 7.27 -4.38 6.36
N ALA A 93 7.68 -3.12 6.22
CA ALA A 93 7.20 -2.23 5.17
C ALA A 93 7.54 -2.79 3.79
N GLU A 94 8.78 -3.24 3.61
CA GLU A 94 9.20 -3.80 2.33
C GLU A 94 8.44 -5.09 2.03
N ARG A 95 8.25 -5.95 3.02
CA ARG A 95 7.48 -7.19 2.85
C ARG A 95 6.05 -6.89 2.42
N LEU A 96 5.40 -5.92 3.06
CA LEU A 96 4.05 -5.50 2.68
C LEU A 96 4.02 -4.98 1.26
N PHE A 97 4.94 -4.07 0.93
CA PHE A 97 4.99 -3.47 -0.41
C PHE A 97 5.16 -4.53 -1.49
N ARG A 98 6.11 -5.47 -1.29
CA ARG A 98 6.38 -6.53 -2.27
C ARG A 98 5.21 -7.51 -2.38
N SER A 99 4.55 -7.82 -1.28
CA SER A 99 3.37 -8.69 -1.30
C SER A 99 2.22 -8.06 -2.08
N MET A 100 2.02 -6.75 -1.92
CA MET A 100 1.01 -6.01 -2.69
C MET A 100 1.35 -6.01 -4.17
N GLU A 101 2.60 -5.76 -4.51
CA GLU A 101 3.06 -5.78 -5.89
C GLU A 101 2.81 -7.15 -6.53
N LYS A 102 3.14 -8.22 -5.83
CA LYS A 102 2.94 -9.58 -6.32
C LYS A 102 1.44 -9.86 -6.55
N ALA A 103 0.59 -9.38 -5.66
CA ALA A 103 -0.85 -9.62 -5.77
C ALA A 103 -1.46 -8.89 -6.97
N LEU A 104 -1.01 -7.68 -7.27
CA LEU A 104 -1.58 -6.87 -8.35
C LEU A 104 -0.89 -7.07 -9.70
N GLN A 105 0.24 -7.75 -9.72
CA GLN A 105 0.92 -8.25 -10.93
C GLN A 105 1.16 -7.16 -11.98
N PRO A 106 1.80 -6.04 -11.63
CA PRO A 106 2.11 -5.02 -12.63
C PRO A 106 3.14 -5.52 -13.63
N GLN A 107 3.03 -5.04 -14.88
CA GLN A 107 4.02 -5.32 -15.91
C GLN A 107 5.24 -4.42 -15.79
N HIS A 108 5.07 -3.23 -15.21
CA HIS A 108 6.15 -2.26 -15.04
C HIS A 108 5.95 -1.54 -13.72
N VAL A 109 7.05 -1.32 -12.99
CA VAL A 109 7.04 -0.71 -11.66
C VAL A 109 8.03 0.45 -11.63
N ARG A 110 7.58 1.61 -11.15
CA ARG A 110 8.46 2.68 -10.71
C ARG A 110 8.43 2.69 -9.19
N PHE A 111 9.61 2.66 -8.59
CA PHE A 111 9.75 2.51 -7.15
C PHE A 111 10.69 3.57 -6.60
N GLN A 112 10.30 4.17 -5.48
CA GLN A 112 11.16 5.08 -4.73
C GLN A 112 11.07 4.74 -3.25
N ALA A 113 12.20 4.83 -2.57
CA ALA A 113 12.26 4.71 -1.12
C ALA A 113 12.85 6.01 -0.58
N ILE A 114 12.08 6.70 0.25
CA ILE A 114 12.48 8.00 0.78
C ILE A 114 12.63 7.90 2.28
N HIS A 115 13.82 8.21 2.76
CA HIS A 115 14.08 8.28 4.19
C HIS A 115 13.49 9.57 4.74
N ARG A 116 12.80 9.50 5.89
CA ARG A 116 12.13 10.64 6.49
C ARG A 116 12.52 10.73 7.96
N GLY A 117 12.67 11.96 8.44
CA GLY A 117 13.10 12.19 9.80
C GLY A 117 14.57 11.86 9.99
N GLY A 118 14.90 11.23 11.11
CA GLY A 118 16.24 10.70 11.34
C GLY A 118 17.19 11.63 12.05
N ARG A 119 16.85 12.87 12.26
CA ARG A 119 17.63 13.77 13.10
C ARG A 119 16.84 13.99 14.38
N ASP A 120 16.69 15.18 14.82
CA ASP A 120 15.96 15.45 16.06
C ASP A 120 14.45 15.57 15.85
N ALA A 121 13.97 14.99 14.76
CA ALA A 121 12.55 15.03 14.45
C ALA A 121 11.73 14.20 15.43
#